data_9ea698bd330805b0421e846ed3771643
#
_entry.id   9ea698bd330805b0421e846ed3771643
#
_cell.length_a   1.000
_cell.length_b   1.000
_cell.length_c   1.000
_cell.angle_alpha   90.00
_cell.angle_beta   90.00
_cell.angle_gamma   90.00
#
_symmetry.space_group_name_H-M   'P 1'
#
loop_
_entity.id
_entity.type
_entity.pdbx_description
1 polymer ?
#
loop_
_entity_poly.entity_id
_entity_poly.type
_entity_poly.pdbx_seq_one_letter_code
_entity_poly.pdbx_strand_id
1 'polypeptide(L)'
;MSYPIAAGGLAAVLAHPDDESFGCAGALALAHDAGATTRLLVVTRGEAGSADGEPDAALGDRREAELIAAAREIGLDEVSLLDGYADGGIADQPFDALVEEIAAWLADRRPQAVITFGPHGVTGHPDHIVVGSATRWAVERLAESGIAPNAVYVISPIFDPGGNLFDLSVEEQSATHRIDVTPVAPRKLAALEAHASQADTADEIAALRSAIEDERPIHEGYTRVRPLVPAPHPDFDGALL
;
A
#
# COMPACT_ATOMS: atom_id res chain seq x y z
N MET A 1 1.48 6.53 -22.96
CA MET A 1 2.28 7.46 -22.15
C MET A 1 3.30 6.63 -21.40
N SER A 2 4.59 6.96 -21.45
CA SER A 2 5.59 6.22 -20.64
C SER A 2 5.51 6.75 -19.22
N TYR A 3 5.12 5.90 -18.29
CA TYR A 3 5.22 6.22 -16.86
C TYR A 3 6.72 6.28 -16.50
N PRO A 4 7.24 7.38 -15.98
CA PRO A 4 8.66 7.48 -15.64
C PRO A 4 8.92 6.86 -14.26
N ILE A 5 8.43 5.63 -14.03
CA ILE A 5 8.94 4.84 -12.91
C ILE A 5 10.23 4.23 -13.41
N ALA A 6 11.30 4.93 -13.16
CA ALA A 6 12.60 4.60 -13.66
C ALA A 6 13.18 3.33 -13.02
N ALA A 7 14.25 2.86 -13.58
CA ALA A 7 14.98 1.59 -13.39
C ALA A 7 15.21 1.06 -11.96
N GLY A 8 14.83 1.76 -10.91
CA GLY A 8 14.98 1.32 -9.50
C GLY A 8 13.74 0.67 -8.87
N GLY A 9 12.58 0.76 -9.52
CA GLY A 9 11.36 0.09 -9.09
C GLY A 9 10.53 0.82 -8.02
N LEU A 10 9.33 0.25 -7.78
CA LEU A 10 8.35 0.70 -6.80
C LEU A 10 8.18 -0.36 -5.71
N ALA A 11 8.22 0.06 -4.46
CA ALA A 11 7.92 -0.80 -3.31
C ALA A 11 6.68 -0.30 -2.56
N ALA A 12 5.94 -1.23 -1.97
CA ALA A 12 4.96 -0.93 -0.94
C ALA A 12 5.39 -1.55 0.39
N VAL A 13 5.16 -0.85 1.51
CA VAL A 13 5.38 -1.33 2.87
C VAL A 13 4.08 -1.16 3.63
N LEU A 14 3.44 -2.27 3.98
CA LEU A 14 2.08 -2.32 4.48
C LEU A 14 1.97 -3.22 5.72
N ALA A 15 0.85 -3.17 6.43
CA ALA A 15 0.69 -3.85 7.72
C ALA A 15 0.19 -5.28 7.57
N HIS A 16 -0.87 -5.50 6.76
CA HIS A 16 -1.59 -6.76 6.68
C HIS A 16 -1.75 -7.25 5.24
N PRO A 17 -1.94 -8.56 5.03
CA PRO A 17 -2.41 -9.08 3.75
C PRO A 17 -3.80 -8.53 3.42
N ASP A 18 -3.98 -7.91 2.28
CA ASP A 18 -5.09 -7.20 1.66
C ASP A 18 -4.87 -5.68 1.47
N ASP A 19 -4.10 -5.04 2.31
CA ASP A 19 -3.77 -3.61 2.22
C ASP A 19 -3.28 -3.20 0.82
N GLU A 20 -2.48 -4.05 0.17
CA GLU A 20 -1.96 -3.81 -1.18
C GLU A 20 -3.08 -3.78 -2.21
N SER A 21 -4.07 -4.65 -2.03
CA SER A 21 -5.19 -4.80 -2.96
C SER A 21 -6.15 -3.62 -2.85
N PHE A 22 -6.39 -3.11 -1.64
CA PHE A 22 -7.15 -1.89 -1.41
C PHE A 22 -6.40 -0.64 -1.87
N GLY A 23 -5.16 -0.48 -1.41
CA GLY A 23 -4.46 0.80 -1.42
C GLY A 23 -3.59 1.08 -2.64
N CYS A 24 -3.01 0.05 -3.29
CA CYS A 24 -1.98 0.31 -4.30
C CYS A 24 -1.83 -0.75 -5.41
N ALA A 25 -2.73 -1.71 -5.52
CA ALA A 25 -2.67 -2.76 -6.53
C ALA A 25 -2.60 -2.21 -7.96
N GLY A 26 -3.38 -1.17 -8.25
CA GLY A 26 -3.38 -0.54 -9.57
C GLY A 26 -2.06 0.15 -9.91
N ALA A 27 -1.52 0.94 -8.97
CA ALA A 27 -0.23 1.61 -9.17
C ALA A 27 0.92 0.61 -9.34
N LEU A 28 0.93 -0.46 -8.52
CA LEU A 28 1.92 -1.53 -8.63
C LEU A 28 1.81 -2.27 -9.97
N ALA A 29 0.59 -2.60 -10.40
CA ALA A 29 0.36 -3.26 -11.69
C ALA A 29 0.81 -2.40 -12.88
N LEU A 30 0.50 -1.10 -12.87
CA LEU A 30 0.97 -0.17 -13.91
C LEU A 30 2.48 -0.01 -13.92
N ALA A 31 3.11 0.01 -12.74
CA ALA A 31 4.56 0.07 -12.61
C ALA A 31 5.21 -1.18 -13.21
N HIS A 32 4.69 -2.37 -12.89
CA HIS A 32 5.14 -3.63 -13.46
C HIS A 32 5.03 -3.63 -15.00
N ASP A 33 3.88 -3.23 -15.54
CA ASP A 33 3.65 -3.17 -16.99
C ASP A 33 4.57 -2.16 -17.69
N ALA A 34 5.02 -1.13 -16.96
CA ALA A 34 6.02 -0.18 -17.43
C ALA A 34 7.48 -0.71 -17.35
N GLY A 35 7.68 -1.92 -16.84
CA GLY A 35 8.98 -2.57 -16.68
C GLY A 35 9.73 -2.20 -15.40
N ALA A 36 9.07 -1.57 -14.43
CA ALA A 36 9.65 -1.34 -13.12
C ALA A 36 9.64 -2.63 -12.29
N THR A 37 10.65 -2.84 -11.45
CA THR A 37 10.61 -3.90 -10.46
C THR A 37 9.65 -3.52 -9.34
N THR A 38 8.67 -4.37 -9.06
CA THR A 38 7.62 -4.12 -8.05
C THR A 38 7.74 -5.06 -6.87
N ARG A 39 7.69 -4.49 -5.66
CA ARG A 39 7.94 -5.24 -4.42
C ARG A 39 6.94 -4.87 -3.33
N LEU A 40 6.64 -5.85 -2.50
CA LEU A 40 5.76 -5.68 -1.36
C LEU A 40 6.43 -6.24 -0.10
N LEU A 41 6.41 -5.45 0.97
CA LEU A 41 6.69 -5.88 2.33
C LEU A 41 5.42 -5.75 3.15
N VAL A 42 5.01 -6.84 3.79
CA VAL A 42 3.91 -6.88 4.74
C VAL A 42 4.46 -7.24 6.12
N VAL A 43 3.98 -6.56 7.16
CA VAL A 43 4.58 -6.68 8.49
C VAL A 43 4.01 -7.85 9.29
N THR A 44 2.70 -8.15 9.15
CA THR A 44 2.04 -9.26 9.87
C THR A 44 1.41 -10.24 8.90
N ARG A 45 0.98 -11.39 9.41
CA ARG A 45 0.20 -12.38 8.64
C ARG A 45 -1.30 -12.10 8.67
N GLY A 46 -1.75 -11.09 9.44
CA GLY A 46 -3.16 -10.77 9.57
C GLY A 46 -3.97 -11.83 10.32
N GLU A 47 -3.35 -12.52 11.27
CA GLU A 47 -3.93 -13.66 12.00
C GLU A 47 -5.06 -13.27 12.96
N ALA A 48 -5.22 -11.99 13.29
CA ALA A 48 -6.33 -11.47 14.08
C ALA A 48 -7.49 -10.89 13.24
N GLY A 49 -7.42 -10.98 11.92
CA GLY A 49 -8.46 -10.48 11.00
C GLY A 49 -9.73 -11.31 10.96
N SER A 50 -10.12 -11.95 12.07
CA SER A 50 -11.39 -12.62 12.25
C SER A 50 -12.43 -11.69 12.89
N ALA A 51 -13.71 -12.03 12.80
CA ALA A 51 -14.80 -11.19 13.33
C ALA A 51 -14.74 -10.98 14.86
N ASP A 52 -14.07 -11.84 15.61
CA ASP A 52 -13.85 -11.74 17.05
C ASP A 52 -12.49 -11.12 17.43
N GLY A 53 -11.60 -10.90 16.44
CA GLY A 53 -10.28 -10.33 16.64
C GLY A 53 -9.29 -11.24 17.36
N GLU A 54 -9.63 -12.50 17.58
CA GLU A 54 -8.75 -13.44 18.25
C GLU A 54 -7.73 -14.04 17.27
N PRO A 55 -6.43 -14.03 17.62
CA PRO A 55 -5.39 -14.56 16.75
C PRO A 55 -5.58 -16.05 16.44
N ASP A 56 -5.55 -16.39 15.14
CA ASP A 56 -5.63 -17.77 14.63
C ASP A 56 -4.49 -18.01 13.63
N ALA A 57 -3.55 -18.87 13.99
CA ALA A 57 -2.42 -19.24 13.14
C ALA A 57 -2.87 -19.85 11.79
N ALA A 58 -3.97 -20.59 11.77
CA ALA A 58 -4.50 -21.17 10.53
C ALA A 58 -5.10 -20.07 9.62
N LEU A 59 -5.65 -19.00 10.20
CA LEU A 59 -6.06 -17.81 9.45
C LEU A 59 -4.84 -17.08 8.89
N GLY A 60 -3.77 -16.90 9.70
CA GLY A 60 -2.53 -16.28 9.24
C GLY A 60 -1.91 -17.02 8.05
N ASP A 61 -1.81 -18.35 8.13
CA ASP A 61 -1.30 -19.18 7.02
C ASP A 61 -2.19 -19.06 5.76
N ARG A 62 -3.50 -18.95 5.94
CA ARG A 62 -4.44 -18.74 4.83
C ARG A 62 -4.25 -17.37 4.20
N ARG A 63 -4.20 -16.29 5.01
CA ARG A 63 -4.02 -14.92 4.52
C ARG A 63 -2.69 -14.72 3.82
N GLU A 64 -1.62 -15.39 4.28
CA GLU A 64 -0.34 -15.41 3.55
C GLU A 64 -0.49 -16.05 2.17
N ALA A 65 -1.21 -17.17 2.05
CA ALA A 65 -1.47 -17.81 0.76
C ALA A 65 -2.33 -16.92 -0.17
N GLU A 66 -3.32 -16.22 0.38
CA GLU A 66 -4.16 -15.25 -0.32
C GLU A 66 -3.34 -14.06 -0.81
N LEU A 67 -2.45 -13.50 0.02
CA LEU A 67 -1.49 -12.44 -0.35
C LEU A 67 -0.62 -12.86 -1.54
N ILE A 68 -0.08 -14.07 -1.52
CA ILE A 68 0.72 -14.60 -2.63
C ILE A 68 -0.12 -14.75 -3.91
N ALA A 69 -1.41 -15.11 -3.79
CA ALA A 69 -2.32 -15.16 -4.92
C ALA A 69 -2.62 -13.77 -5.46
N ALA A 70 -2.97 -12.80 -4.59
CA ALA A 70 -3.19 -11.41 -4.96
C ALA A 70 -1.96 -10.78 -5.64
N ALA A 71 -0.77 -11.03 -5.10
CA ALA A 71 0.49 -10.56 -5.68
C ALA A 71 0.72 -11.06 -7.12
N ARG A 72 0.31 -12.29 -7.44
CA ARG A 72 0.38 -12.83 -8.81
C ARG A 72 -0.57 -12.11 -9.75
N GLU A 73 -1.79 -11.81 -9.28
CA GLU A 73 -2.77 -11.05 -10.06
C GLU A 73 -2.29 -9.62 -10.34
N ILE A 74 -1.66 -8.98 -9.36
CA ILE A 74 -1.04 -7.66 -9.50
C ILE A 74 0.20 -7.72 -10.42
N GLY A 75 0.91 -8.86 -10.46
CA GLY A 75 2.17 -9.03 -11.18
C GLY A 75 3.37 -8.56 -10.38
N LEU A 76 3.36 -8.71 -9.06
CA LEU A 76 4.50 -8.35 -8.21
C LEU A 76 5.70 -9.25 -8.47
N ASP A 77 6.89 -8.66 -8.53
CA ASP A 77 8.15 -9.41 -8.68
C ASP A 77 8.60 -10.04 -7.37
N GLU A 78 8.26 -9.43 -6.23
CA GLU A 78 8.65 -9.91 -4.91
C GLU A 78 7.61 -9.57 -3.84
N VAL A 79 7.33 -10.54 -2.97
CA VAL A 79 6.57 -10.36 -1.73
C VAL A 79 7.43 -10.84 -0.56
N SER A 80 7.48 -10.04 0.49
CA SER A 80 8.16 -10.36 1.75
C SER A 80 7.19 -10.18 2.91
N LEU A 81 7.25 -11.08 3.88
CA LEU A 81 6.62 -10.91 5.18
C LEU A 81 7.69 -10.78 6.25
N LEU A 82 7.46 -9.92 7.25
CA LEU A 82 8.31 -9.90 8.44
C LEU A 82 7.85 -11.01 9.40
N ASP A 83 8.81 -11.53 10.17
CA ASP A 83 8.54 -12.49 11.23
C ASP A 83 8.52 -11.78 12.60
N GLY A 84 7.67 -12.29 13.51
CA GLY A 84 7.68 -11.84 14.90
C GLY A 84 6.77 -10.65 15.21
N TYR A 85 5.99 -10.16 14.27
CA TYR A 85 4.98 -9.13 14.49
C TYR A 85 3.59 -9.74 14.44
N ALA A 86 2.84 -9.57 15.53
CA ALA A 86 1.45 -10.02 15.63
C ALA A 86 0.50 -8.96 15.08
N ASP A 87 -0.56 -9.40 14.40
CA ASP A 87 -1.66 -8.55 13.94
C ASP A 87 -2.37 -7.90 15.14
N GLY A 88 -2.59 -6.59 15.08
CA GLY A 88 -3.10 -5.77 16.17
C GLY A 88 -2.08 -5.45 17.27
N GLY A 89 -0.85 -5.98 17.18
CA GLY A 89 0.17 -5.89 18.23
C GLY A 89 1.46 -5.17 17.82
N ILE A 90 1.55 -4.58 16.63
CA ILE A 90 2.78 -3.91 16.16
C ILE A 90 3.16 -2.74 17.09
N ALA A 91 2.16 -2.01 17.60
CA ALA A 91 2.39 -0.88 18.50
C ALA A 91 3.02 -1.27 19.84
N ASP A 92 2.90 -2.52 20.26
CA ASP A 92 3.49 -3.05 21.50
C ASP A 92 4.94 -3.50 21.32
N GLN A 93 5.43 -3.53 20.09
CA GLN A 93 6.80 -3.92 19.78
C GLN A 93 7.76 -2.70 19.82
N PRO A 94 9.07 -2.91 20.01
CA PRO A 94 10.03 -1.84 19.94
C PRO A 94 10.02 -1.16 18.57
N PHE A 95 9.56 0.09 18.52
CA PHE A 95 9.44 0.87 17.28
C PHE A 95 10.75 0.91 16.47
N ASP A 96 11.88 1.12 17.15
CA ASP A 96 13.19 1.17 16.49
C ASP A 96 13.57 -0.14 15.81
N ALA A 97 13.15 -1.30 16.34
CA ALA A 97 13.40 -2.59 15.70
C ALA A 97 12.68 -2.69 14.35
N LEU A 98 11.41 -2.31 14.33
CA LEU A 98 10.64 -2.27 13.07
C LEU A 98 11.26 -1.30 12.05
N VAL A 99 11.70 -0.11 12.51
CA VAL A 99 12.39 0.86 11.65
C VAL A 99 13.67 0.25 11.06
N GLU A 100 14.46 -0.48 11.85
CA GLU A 100 15.70 -1.12 11.39
C GLU A 100 15.44 -2.24 10.38
N GLU A 101 14.43 -3.07 10.60
CA GLU A 101 14.07 -4.15 9.68
C GLU A 101 13.57 -3.60 8.34
N ILE A 102 12.69 -2.60 8.36
CA ILE A 102 12.21 -1.92 7.14
C ILE A 102 13.39 -1.23 6.44
N ALA A 103 14.28 -0.55 7.16
CA ALA A 103 15.44 0.10 6.58
C ALA A 103 16.38 -0.92 5.92
N ALA A 104 16.64 -2.05 6.57
CA ALA A 104 17.46 -3.12 6.00
C ALA A 104 16.84 -3.70 4.73
N TRP A 105 15.51 -3.94 4.73
CA TRP A 105 14.79 -4.43 3.56
C TRP A 105 14.86 -3.45 2.38
N LEU A 106 14.65 -2.14 2.65
CA LEU A 106 14.75 -1.09 1.63
C LEU A 106 16.19 -0.90 1.12
N ALA A 107 17.20 -0.98 2.01
CA ALA A 107 18.61 -0.83 1.66
C ALA A 107 19.11 -1.93 0.72
N ASP A 108 18.63 -3.17 0.90
CA ASP A 108 18.98 -4.30 0.05
C ASP A 108 18.35 -4.18 -1.35
N ARG A 109 17.10 -3.73 -1.42
CA ARG A 109 16.29 -3.70 -2.65
C ARG A 109 16.36 -2.39 -3.42
N ARG A 110 16.71 -1.30 -2.76
CA ARG A 110 16.89 0.05 -3.32
C ARG A 110 15.77 0.49 -4.27
N PRO A 111 14.52 0.44 -3.85
CA PRO A 111 13.44 0.95 -4.68
C PRO A 111 13.60 2.46 -4.91
N GLN A 112 13.15 2.94 -6.05
CA GLN A 112 13.16 4.36 -6.36
C GLN A 112 12.08 5.11 -5.60
N ALA A 113 10.94 4.49 -5.41
CA ALA A 113 9.82 5.04 -4.67
C ALA A 113 9.22 4.01 -3.71
N VAL A 114 8.63 4.50 -2.62
CA VAL A 114 7.93 3.68 -1.62
C VAL A 114 6.54 4.23 -1.41
N ILE A 115 5.54 3.33 -1.38
CA ILE A 115 4.17 3.59 -0.94
C ILE A 115 4.01 3.02 0.47
N THR A 116 3.33 3.75 1.35
CA THR A 116 2.98 3.31 2.70
C THR A 116 1.74 4.05 3.22
N PHE A 117 1.41 3.91 4.48
CA PHE A 117 0.31 4.62 5.11
C PHE A 117 0.69 6.05 5.53
N GLY A 118 -0.33 6.89 5.59
CA GLY A 118 -0.25 8.23 6.16
C GLY A 118 -0.36 8.24 7.70
N PRO A 119 -0.36 9.43 8.31
CA PRO A 119 -0.36 9.60 9.76
C PRO A 119 -1.55 8.98 10.50
N HIS A 120 -2.70 8.86 9.87
CA HIS A 120 -3.91 8.23 10.45
C HIS A 120 -4.16 6.82 9.89
N GLY A 121 -3.25 6.29 9.06
CA GLY A 121 -3.31 4.91 8.58
C GLY A 121 -4.54 4.63 7.70
N VAL A 122 -5.10 5.64 7.05
CA VAL A 122 -6.31 5.60 6.22
C VAL A 122 -7.57 5.25 7.03
N THR A 123 -7.53 4.16 7.80
CA THR A 123 -8.68 3.62 8.56
C THR A 123 -8.64 3.93 10.05
N GLY A 124 -7.55 4.51 10.54
CA GLY A 124 -7.29 4.68 11.98
C GLY A 124 -6.73 3.42 12.65
N HIS A 125 -6.42 2.36 11.88
CA HIS A 125 -5.86 1.13 12.44
C HIS A 125 -4.48 1.40 13.07
N PRO A 126 -4.24 1.01 14.34
CA PRO A 126 -2.97 1.29 15.03
C PRO A 126 -1.75 0.77 14.26
N ASP A 127 -1.83 -0.45 13.70
CA ASP A 127 -0.74 -1.05 12.94
C ASP A 127 -0.41 -0.27 11.67
N HIS A 128 -1.41 0.24 10.94
CA HIS A 128 -1.19 1.10 9.76
C HIS A 128 -0.43 2.37 10.14
N ILE A 129 -0.82 3.02 11.25
CA ILE A 129 -0.18 4.23 11.78
C ILE A 129 1.29 3.96 12.12
N VAL A 130 1.56 2.84 12.79
CA VAL A 130 2.91 2.46 13.21
C VAL A 130 3.77 2.08 12.00
N VAL A 131 3.26 1.27 11.07
CA VAL A 131 4.00 0.86 9.86
C VAL A 131 4.30 2.05 8.96
N GLY A 132 3.32 2.94 8.74
CA GLY A 132 3.53 4.17 7.98
C GLY A 132 4.61 5.07 8.60
N SER A 133 4.57 5.24 9.92
CA SER A 133 5.57 6.01 10.67
C SER A 133 6.95 5.36 10.60
N ALA A 134 7.05 4.05 10.85
CA ALA A 134 8.31 3.32 10.81
C ALA A 134 8.95 3.34 9.42
N THR A 135 8.15 3.22 8.36
CA THR A 135 8.64 3.32 6.98
C THR A 135 9.25 4.69 6.70
N ARG A 136 8.60 5.76 7.13
CA ARG A 136 9.13 7.13 6.96
C ARG A 136 10.44 7.32 7.73
N TRP A 137 10.54 6.83 8.97
CA TRP A 137 11.78 6.86 9.75
C TRP A 137 12.89 6.01 9.12
N ALA A 138 12.56 4.83 8.59
CA ALA A 138 13.52 4.00 7.87
C ALA A 138 14.11 4.73 6.66
N VAL A 139 13.27 5.42 5.88
CA VAL A 139 13.74 6.22 4.74
C VAL A 139 14.65 7.38 5.17
N GLU A 140 14.36 8.07 6.29
CA GLU A 140 15.23 9.14 6.80
C GLU A 140 16.60 8.58 7.25
N ARG A 141 16.64 7.42 7.93
CA ARG A 141 17.92 6.75 8.25
C ARG A 141 18.75 6.42 7.00
N LEU A 142 18.09 5.94 5.94
CA LEU A 142 18.76 5.65 4.67
C LEU A 142 19.25 6.91 3.96
N ALA A 143 18.58 8.05 4.16
CA ALA A 143 18.98 9.33 3.59
C ALA A 143 20.33 9.80 4.15
N GLU A 144 20.59 9.56 5.43
CA GLU A 144 21.89 9.87 6.06
C GLU A 144 23.05 9.11 5.38
N SER A 145 22.76 7.91 4.84
CA SER A 145 23.72 7.09 4.10
C SER A 145 23.70 7.31 2.59
N GLY A 146 22.87 8.21 2.08
CA GLY A 146 22.75 8.52 0.65
C GLY A 146 22.11 7.41 -0.21
N ILE A 147 21.36 6.50 0.41
CA ILE A 147 20.74 5.35 -0.27
C ILE A 147 19.20 5.30 -0.15
N ALA A 148 18.59 6.38 0.33
CA ALA A 148 17.15 6.47 0.47
C ALA A 148 16.42 6.43 -0.88
N PRO A 149 15.19 5.94 -0.92
CA PRO A 149 14.29 6.13 -2.04
C PRO A 149 14.15 7.62 -2.43
N ASN A 150 13.99 7.89 -3.73
CA ASN A 150 13.83 9.26 -4.22
C ASN A 150 12.48 9.87 -3.82
N ALA A 151 11.47 9.02 -3.62
CA ALA A 151 10.14 9.46 -3.25
C ALA A 151 9.48 8.53 -2.22
N VAL A 152 8.69 9.13 -1.33
CA VAL A 152 7.75 8.41 -0.45
C VAL A 152 6.36 8.96 -0.68
N TYR A 153 5.43 8.06 -0.86
CA TYR A 153 4.02 8.33 -1.05
C TYR A 153 3.20 7.70 0.07
N VAL A 154 2.24 8.43 0.57
CA VAL A 154 1.24 7.88 1.47
C VAL A 154 -0.07 7.70 0.71
N ILE A 155 -0.78 6.62 1.02
CA ILE A 155 -2.10 6.34 0.46
C ILE A 155 -3.04 7.46 0.85
N SER A 156 -3.67 8.06 -0.15
CA SER A 156 -4.67 9.14 -0.03
C SER A 156 -5.93 8.71 -0.75
N PRO A 157 -6.88 8.07 -0.07
CA PRO A 157 -8.09 7.58 -0.72
C PRO A 157 -8.82 8.69 -1.46
N ILE A 158 -9.22 8.43 -2.70
CA ILE A 158 -10.04 9.33 -3.50
C ILE A 158 -11.49 8.97 -3.23
N PHE A 159 -12.14 9.71 -2.35
CA PHE A 159 -13.56 9.54 -2.05
C PHE A 159 -14.43 10.41 -2.96
N ASP A 160 -15.60 9.89 -3.30
CA ASP A 160 -16.68 10.69 -3.86
C ASP A 160 -17.14 11.74 -2.84
N PRO A 161 -17.42 13.00 -3.25
CA PRO A 161 -17.87 14.05 -2.35
C PRO A 161 -19.15 13.64 -1.60
N GLY A 162 -19.01 13.22 -0.36
CA GLY A 162 -20.10 12.74 0.49
C GLY A 162 -19.76 11.54 1.37
N GLY A 163 -18.63 10.87 1.12
CA GLY A 163 -18.21 9.68 1.86
C GLY A 163 -17.00 9.91 2.78
N ASN A 164 -17.14 10.73 3.83
CA ASN A 164 -16.16 10.76 4.92
C ASN A 164 -16.41 9.56 5.84
N LEU A 165 -15.92 8.40 5.44
CA LEU A 165 -15.97 7.19 6.27
C LEU A 165 -14.80 7.13 7.27
N PHE A 166 -13.76 7.96 7.08
CA PHE A 166 -12.51 7.87 7.85
C PHE A 166 -12.06 9.26 8.35
N ASP A 167 -11.46 9.31 9.53
CA ASP A 167 -10.79 10.48 10.07
C ASP A 167 -9.37 10.57 9.47
N LEU A 168 -9.29 11.11 8.25
CA LEU A 168 -8.06 11.22 7.50
C LEU A 168 -7.24 12.44 7.93
N SER A 169 -5.93 12.29 8.01
CA SER A 169 -4.99 13.40 8.18
C SER A 169 -5.01 14.36 6.97
N VAL A 170 -4.46 15.56 7.13
CA VAL A 170 -4.31 16.52 6.02
C VAL A 170 -3.51 15.90 4.86
N GLU A 171 -2.48 15.10 5.15
CA GLU A 171 -1.70 14.40 4.13
C GLU A 171 -2.56 13.40 3.36
N GLU A 172 -3.42 12.65 4.03
CA GLU A 172 -4.29 11.65 3.42
C GLU A 172 -5.50 12.24 2.67
N GLN A 173 -5.90 13.47 3.00
CA GLN A 173 -6.97 14.20 2.30
C GLN A 173 -6.48 14.96 1.05
N SER A 174 -5.18 15.14 0.90
CA SER A 174 -4.59 16.06 -0.07
C SER A 174 -3.81 15.35 -1.15
N ALA A 175 -4.43 14.40 -1.86
CA ALA A 175 -3.75 13.64 -2.91
C ALA A 175 -2.97 14.55 -3.87
N THR A 176 -1.64 14.39 -3.87
CA THR A 176 -0.74 15.11 -4.79
C THR A 176 -0.64 14.39 -6.13
N HIS A 177 -1.01 13.12 -6.16
CA HIS A 177 -0.98 12.27 -7.34
C HIS A 177 -2.29 11.49 -7.40
N ARG A 178 -2.92 11.55 -8.55
CA ARG A 178 -4.09 10.75 -8.89
C ARG A 178 -3.72 9.88 -10.07
N ILE A 179 -3.77 8.58 -9.88
CA ILE A 179 -3.34 7.60 -10.89
C ILE A 179 -4.58 6.95 -11.50
N ASP A 180 -4.75 7.08 -12.80
CA ASP A 180 -5.78 6.34 -13.55
C ASP A 180 -5.34 4.87 -13.65
N VAL A 181 -6.01 4.01 -12.87
CA VAL A 181 -5.77 2.57 -12.81
C VAL A 181 -6.81 1.79 -13.61
N THR A 182 -7.69 2.48 -14.34
CA THR A 182 -8.71 1.85 -15.20
C THR A 182 -8.14 0.76 -16.11
N PRO A 183 -6.97 0.94 -16.76
CA PRO A 183 -6.40 -0.10 -17.63
C PRO A 183 -6.06 -1.41 -16.94
N VAL A 184 -5.81 -1.38 -15.62
CA VAL A 184 -5.43 -2.54 -14.80
C VAL A 184 -6.48 -2.89 -13.75
N ALA A 185 -7.65 -2.25 -13.80
CA ALA A 185 -8.73 -2.49 -12.84
C ALA A 185 -9.17 -3.97 -12.73
N PRO A 186 -9.20 -4.77 -13.81
CA PRO A 186 -9.47 -6.20 -13.67
C PRO A 186 -8.45 -6.96 -12.80
N ARG A 187 -7.17 -6.55 -12.82
CA ARG A 187 -6.13 -7.14 -11.96
C ARG A 187 -6.30 -6.73 -10.50
N LYS A 188 -6.64 -5.46 -10.24
CA LYS A 188 -6.99 -4.98 -8.89
C LYS A 188 -8.20 -5.72 -8.33
N LEU A 189 -9.24 -5.95 -9.16
CA LEU A 189 -10.40 -6.73 -8.77
C LEU A 189 -10.02 -8.16 -8.42
N ALA A 190 -9.23 -8.84 -9.26
CA ALA A 190 -8.79 -10.21 -9.02
C ALA A 190 -7.91 -10.32 -7.76
N ALA A 191 -7.09 -9.30 -7.47
CA ALA A 191 -6.31 -9.25 -6.25
C ALA A 191 -7.20 -9.13 -5.00
N LEU A 192 -8.21 -8.26 -5.00
CA LEU A 192 -9.19 -8.18 -3.91
C LEU A 192 -9.96 -9.49 -3.72
N GLU A 193 -10.37 -10.14 -4.81
CA GLU A 193 -11.09 -11.43 -4.77
C GLU A 193 -10.22 -12.58 -4.24
N ALA A 194 -8.89 -12.47 -4.35
CA ALA A 194 -7.97 -13.46 -3.80
C ALA A 194 -7.98 -13.49 -2.26
N HIS A 195 -8.33 -12.38 -1.59
CA HIS A 195 -8.45 -12.28 -0.12
C HIS A 195 -9.82 -12.79 0.36
N ALA A 196 -10.17 -14.01 -0.02
CA ALA A 196 -11.49 -14.60 0.20
C ALA A 196 -11.85 -14.83 1.68
N SER A 197 -10.86 -14.86 2.58
CA SER A 197 -11.10 -14.97 4.02
C SER A 197 -11.55 -13.65 4.67
N GLN A 198 -11.42 -12.50 3.94
CA GLN A 198 -11.71 -11.18 4.45
C GLN A 198 -13.08 -10.69 3.98
N ALA A 199 -14.03 -10.59 4.92
CA ALA A 199 -15.42 -10.21 4.59
C ALA A 199 -15.57 -8.73 4.23
N ASP A 200 -14.67 -7.87 4.69
CA ASP A 200 -14.65 -6.43 4.44
C ASP A 200 -14.25 -6.06 3.00
N THR A 201 -13.67 -6.99 2.25
CA THR A 201 -13.39 -6.80 0.81
C THR A 201 -14.66 -6.78 -0.05
N ALA A 202 -15.79 -7.30 0.44
CA ALA A 202 -16.99 -7.53 -0.36
C ALA A 202 -17.60 -6.26 -0.98
N ASP A 203 -17.66 -5.17 -0.20
CA ASP A 203 -18.22 -3.90 -0.66
C ASP A 203 -17.32 -3.25 -1.72
N GLU A 204 -16.00 -3.28 -1.51
CA GLU A 204 -15.03 -2.76 -2.50
C GLU A 204 -15.04 -3.58 -3.78
N ILE A 205 -15.09 -4.91 -3.69
CA ILE A 205 -15.25 -5.82 -4.84
C ILE A 205 -16.50 -5.47 -5.64
N ALA A 206 -17.64 -5.27 -4.96
CA ALA A 206 -18.90 -4.92 -5.61
C ALA A 206 -18.82 -3.55 -6.29
N ALA A 207 -18.25 -2.55 -5.63
CA ALA A 207 -18.09 -1.21 -6.17
C ALA A 207 -17.14 -1.19 -7.38
N LEU A 208 -16.01 -1.88 -7.29
CA LEU A 208 -15.01 -1.96 -8.36
C LEU A 208 -15.57 -2.73 -9.58
N ARG A 209 -16.28 -3.83 -9.34
CA ARG A 209 -16.95 -4.60 -10.41
C ARG A 209 -17.97 -3.75 -11.15
N SER A 210 -18.83 -3.03 -10.41
CA SER A 210 -19.78 -2.08 -11.02
C SER A 210 -19.07 -0.97 -11.81
N ALA A 211 -17.96 -0.44 -11.30
CA ALA A 211 -17.21 0.59 -12.02
C ALA A 211 -16.63 0.06 -13.34
N ILE A 212 -16.13 -1.18 -13.35
CA ILE A 212 -15.62 -1.83 -14.56
C ILE A 212 -16.75 -2.08 -15.57
N GLU A 213 -17.89 -2.61 -15.11
CA GLU A 213 -19.06 -2.90 -15.97
C GLU A 213 -19.64 -1.62 -16.59
N ASP A 214 -19.67 -0.52 -15.84
CA ASP A 214 -20.16 0.78 -16.28
C ASP A 214 -19.12 1.61 -17.05
N GLU A 215 -17.91 1.07 -17.28
CA GLU A 215 -16.79 1.77 -17.91
C GLU A 215 -16.43 3.10 -17.21
N ARG A 216 -16.63 3.16 -15.87
CA ARG A 216 -16.29 4.36 -15.09
C ARG A 216 -14.79 4.41 -14.80
N PRO A 217 -14.16 5.60 -14.86
CA PRO A 217 -12.74 5.76 -14.51
C PRO A 217 -12.47 5.35 -13.05
N ILE A 218 -11.40 4.59 -12.86
CA ILE A 218 -10.97 4.11 -11.55
C ILE A 218 -9.60 4.73 -11.25
N HIS A 219 -9.47 5.31 -10.07
CA HIS A 219 -8.26 6.02 -9.68
C HIS A 219 -7.78 5.59 -8.31
N GLU A 220 -6.47 5.61 -8.12
CA GLU A 220 -5.82 5.56 -6.83
C GLU A 220 -5.16 6.92 -6.53
N GLY A 221 -5.21 7.34 -5.26
CA GLY A 221 -4.67 8.61 -4.82
C GLY A 221 -3.51 8.46 -3.87
N TYR A 222 -2.52 9.35 -4.01
CA TYR A 222 -1.32 9.35 -3.19
C TYR A 222 -0.86 10.76 -2.87
N THR A 223 -0.36 10.96 -1.66
CA THR A 223 0.32 12.21 -1.32
C THR A 223 1.81 11.96 -1.23
N ARG A 224 2.58 12.72 -2.03
CA ARG A 224 4.03 12.67 -1.96
C ARG A 224 4.50 13.43 -0.72
N VAL A 225 5.11 12.71 0.21
CA VAL A 225 5.61 13.26 1.48
C VAL A 225 7.13 13.42 1.50
N ARG A 226 7.83 12.84 0.52
CA ARG A 226 9.27 13.01 0.33
C ARG A 226 9.62 13.02 -1.18
N PRO A 227 10.37 14.01 -1.68
CA PRO A 227 10.42 15.34 -1.09
C PRO A 227 9.01 15.93 -0.99
N LEU A 228 8.78 16.78 0.00
CA LEU A 228 7.51 17.50 0.11
C LEU A 228 7.24 18.28 -1.17
N VAL A 229 6.07 18.07 -1.76
CA VAL A 229 5.54 18.91 -2.82
C VAL A 229 4.41 19.74 -2.25
N PRO A 230 4.30 21.03 -2.62
CA PRO A 230 3.14 21.83 -2.27
C PRO A 230 1.87 21.11 -2.73
N ALA A 231 0.79 21.21 -1.95
CA ALA A 231 -0.50 20.63 -2.30
C ALA A 231 -0.84 20.98 -3.78
N PRO A 232 -1.21 20.00 -4.59
CA PRO A 232 -1.30 20.21 -6.02
C PRO A 232 -2.57 20.94 -6.40
N HIS A 233 -2.55 21.39 -7.63
CA HIS A 233 -3.76 21.72 -8.35
C HIS A 233 -4.70 20.49 -8.40
N PRO A 234 -6.03 20.64 -8.21
CA PRO A 234 -6.97 19.52 -8.15
C PRO A 234 -7.04 18.64 -9.41
N ASP A 235 -6.37 19.01 -10.48
CA ASP A 235 -6.36 18.31 -11.77
C ASP A 235 -5.01 17.62 -12.06
N PHE A 236 -4.20 17.32 -11.05
CA PHE A 236 -2.88 16.74 -11.26
C PHE A 236 -2.96 15.22 -11.46
N ASP A 237 -3.03 14.79 -12.73
CA ASP A 237 -2.81 13.41 -13.14
C ASP A 237 -1.31 13.18 -13.34
N GLY A 238 -0.65 12.55 -12.39
CA GLY A 238 0.79 12.30 -12.44
C GLY A 238 1.14 10.85 -12.19
N ALA A 239 2.19 10.35 -12.85
CA ALA A 239 2.76 9.06 -12.49
C ALA A 239 3.54 9.16 -11.18
N LEU A 240 3.60 8.07 -10.41
CA LEU A 240 4.54 7.95 -9.29
C LEU A 240 5.97 7.90 -9.86
N LEU A 241 6.86 8.79 -9.39
CA LEU A 241 8.26 8.87 -9.86
C LEU A 241 9.13 7.90 -9.11
#